data_52ff862afa6f973a9f5ddd09ca006c1f
#
_entry.id   52ff862afa6f973a9f5ddd09ca006c1f
#
_cell.length_a   1.000
_cell.length_b   1.000
_cell.length_c   1.000
_cell.angle_alpha   90.00
_cell.angle_beta   90.00
_cell.angle_gamma   90.00
#
_symmetry.space_group_name_H-M   'P 1'
#
loop_
_entity.id
_entity.type
_entity.pdbx_description
1 polymer ?
#
loop_
_entity_poly.entity_id
_entity_poly.type
_entity_poly.pdbx_seq_one_letter_code
_entity_poly.pdbx_strand_id
1 'polypeptide(L)'
;MTLRDEILEQPEVAARFLAAQADPVAAIGEALRTRGFRYVVIAARGTSDHAAIYAQYVLGVRHGLTVGLGTPSVVSLYGAAPDVRDALVIGISQSGQSPDIVAVLAAGRAQGAPTIAITNDPASPLAR
;
A
#
# COMPACT_ATOMS: atom_id res chain seq x y z
N MET A 1 -23.14 8.79 9.29
CA MET A 1 -21.90 9.56 9.54
C MET A 1 -21.72 10.62 8.48
N THR A 2 -21.45 11.84 8.87
CA THR A 2 -21.23 12.95 7.95
C THR A 2 -19.72 13.14 7.70
N LEU A 3 -19.36 13.87 6.66
CA LEU A 3 -17.95 14.23 6.40
C LEU A 3 -17.34 14.96 7.61
N ARG A 4 -18.14 15.79 8.30
CA ARG A 4 -17.67 16.48 9.51
C ARG A 4 -17.30 15.47 10.61
N ASP A 5 -18.13 14.46 10.81
CA ASP A 5 -17.88 13.44 11.82
C ASP A 5 -16.59 12.67 11.49
N GLU A 6 -16.39 12.32 10.23
CA GLU A 6 -15.16 11.66 9.76
C GLU A 6 -13.92 12.53 9.99
N ILE A 7 -14.03 13.84 9.75
CA ILE A 7 -12.91 14.76 10.02
C ILE A 7 -12.60 14.82 11.52
N LEU A 8 -13.63 14.90 12.36
CA LEU A 8 -13.45 15.04 13.80
C LEU A 8 -12.94 13.76 14.47
N GLU A 9 -13.17 12.58 13.90
CA GLU A 9 -12.66 11.33 14.44
C GLU A 9 -11.19 11.04 14.10
N GLN A 10 -10.59 11.79 13.15
CA GLN A 10 -9.23 11.50 12.68
C GLN A 10 -8.18 11.36 13.78
N PRO A 11 -8.13 12.26 14.80
CA PRO A 11 -7.13 12.11 15.88
C PRO A 11 -7.27 10.80 16.65
N GLU A 12 -8.50 10.38 16.91
CA GLU A 12 -8.77 9.13 17.62
C GLU A 12 -8.43 7.91 16.76
N VAL A 13 -8.78 7.94 15.49
CA VAL A 13 -8.43 6.88 14.54
C VAL A 13 -6.91 6.72 14.45
N ALA A 14 -6.18 7.83 14.33
CA ALA A 14 -4.73 7.80 14.30
C ALA A 14 -4.13 7.22 15.58
N ALA A 15 -4.66 7.60 16.75
CA ALA A 15 -4.20 7.08 18.03
C ALA A 15 -4.45 5.57 18.16
N ARG A 16 -5.64 5.11 17.76
CA ARG A 16 -5.96 3.67 17.75
C ARG A 16 -5.06 2.89 16.79
N PHE A 17 -4.82 3.44 15.61
CA PHE A 17 -3.93 2.81 14.64
C PHE A 17 -2.52 2.64 15.19
N LEU A 18 -1.94 3.69 15.77
CA LEU A 18 -0.60 3.64 16.33
C LEU A 18 -0.51 2.63 17.49
N ALA A 19 -1.53 2.56 18.33
CA ALA A 19 -1.56 1.61 19.43
C ALA A 19 -1.75 0.15 18.97
N ALA A 20 -2.66 -0.08 18.03
CA ALA A 20 -3.03 -1.43 17.59
C ALA A 20 -2.07 -2.03 16.57
N GLN A 21 -1.43 -1.19 15.75
CA GLN A 21 -0.62 -1.64 14.62
C GLN A 21 0.89 -1.59 14.86
N ALA A 22 1.34 -1.15 16.04
CA ALA A 22 2.78 -1.06 16.33
C ALA A 22 3.47 -2.41 16.17
N ASP A 23 2.95 -3.47 16.78
CA ASP A 23 3.53 -4.82 16.71
C ASP A 23 3.38 -5.45 15.32
N PRO A 24 2.21 -5.45 14.66
CA PRO A 24 2.09 -5.92 13.29
C PRO A 24 3.02 -5.21 12.30
N VAL A 25 3.15 -3.89 12.39
CA VAL A 25 4.05 -3.12 11.52
C VAL A 25 5.51 -3.47 11.78
N ALA A 26 5.92 -3.64 13.03
CA ALA A 26 7.27 -4.08 13.38
C ALA A 26 7.58 -5.47 12.81
N ALA A 27 6.62 -6.40 12.86
CA ALA A 27 6.76 -7.73 12.28
C ALA A 27 6.90 -7.69 10.76
N ILE A 28 6.12 -6.83 10.09
CA ILE A 28 6.25 -6.60 8.64
C ILE A 28 7.64 -6.06 8.31
N GLY A 29 8.12 -5.07 9.06
CA GLY A 29 9.46 -4.49 8.86
C GLY A 29 10.56 -5.55 8.99
N GLU A 30 10.47 -6.44 9.96
CA GLU A 30 11.42 -7.54 10.13
C GLU A 30 11.38 -8.51 8.96
N ALA A 31 10.20 -8.92 8.53
CA ALA A 31 10.03 -9.81 7.39
C ALA A 31 10.61 -9.20 6.11
N LEU A 32 10.42 -7.89 5.89
CA LEU A 32 10.97 -7.19 4.74
C LEU A 32 12.50 -7.09 4.79
N ARG A 33 13.08 -6.87 5.96
CA ARG A 33 14.55 -6.87 6.13
C ARG A 33 15.13 -8.23 5.81
N THR A 34 14.50 -9.30 6.25
CA THR A 34 14.95 -10.67 6.00
C THR A 34 14.85 -11.05 4.53
N ARG A 35 13.71 -10.72 3.91
CA ARG A 35 13.50 -11.04 2.51
C ARG A 35 14.33 -10.17 1.57
N GLY A 36 14.41 -8.88 1.85
CA GLY A 36 15.04 -7.88 1.00
C GLY A 36 14.20 -7.50 -0.22
N PHE A 37 14.39 -6.28 -0.67
CA PHE A 37 13.86 -5.73 -1.91
C PHE A 37 14.72 -4.55 -2.32
N ARG A 38 14.62 -4.10 -3.58
CA ARG A 38 15.51 -3.06 -4.12
C ARG A 38 14.81 -1.72 -4.29
N TYR A 39 13.52 -1.71 -4.55
CA TYR A 39 12.71 -0.50 -4.74
C TYR A 39 11.28 -0.77 -4.31
N VAL A 40 10.47 0.27 -4.31
CA VAL A 40 9.07 0.21 -3.88
C VAL A 40 8.18 0.67 -5.01
N VAL A 41 7.06 0.00 -5.20
CA VAL A 41 5.97 0.45 -6.08
C VAL A 41 4.73 0.62 -5.23
N ILE A 42 4.10 1.79 -5.30
CA ILE A 42 2.86 2.07 -4.57
C ILE A 42 1.75 2.33 -5.57
N ALA A 43 0.68 1.56 -5.47
CA ALA A 43 -0.51 1.72 -6.27
C ALA A 43 -1.64 2.29 -5.42
N ALA A 44 -2.22 3.39 -5.86
CA ALA A 44 -3.33 4.07 -5.21
C ALA A 44 -4.11 4.89 -6.23
N ARG A 45 -5.34 5.27 -5.89
CA ARG A 45 -6.17 6.16 -6.69
C ARG A 45 -6.85 7.20 -5.82
N GLY A 46 -7.20 8.33 -6.44
CA GLY A 46 -7.91 9.42 -5.77
C GLY A 46 -7.12 9.98 -4.60
N THR A 47 -7.79 10.20 -3.49
CA THR A 47 -7.17 10.76 -2.28
C THR A 47 -6.08 9.84 -1.70
N SER A 48 -6.22 8.53 -1.86
CA SER A 48 -5.18 7.58 -1.43
C SER A 48 -3.86 7.77 -2.16
N ASP A 49 -3.88 8.34 -3.36
CA ASP A 49 -2.66 8.65 -4.11
C ASP A 49 -1.82 9.73 -3.42
N HIS A 50 -2.44 10.64 -2.67
CA HIS A 50 -1.71 11.62 -1.85
C HIS A 50 -0.92 10.93 -0.73
N ALA A 51 -1.46 9.88 -0.12
CA ALA A 51 -0.72 9.07 0.84
C ALA A 51 0.48 8.37 0.19
N ALA A 52 0.32 7.91 -1.05
CA ALA A 52 1.41 7.31 -1.83
C ALA A 52 2.54 8.31 -2.10
N ILE A 53 2.20 9.55 -2.47
CA ILE A 53 3.18 10.62 -2.68
C ILE A 53 3.92 10.95 -1.38
N TYR A 54 3.20 11.05 -0.27
CA TYR A 54 3.81 11.26 1.05
C TYR A 54 4.81 10.14 1.38
N ALA A 55 4.39 8.89 1.19
CA ALA A 55 5.26 7.74 1.41
C ALA A 55 6.50 7.76 0.51
N GLN A 56 6.37 8.20 -0.73
CA GLN A 56 7.49 8.36 -1.66
C GLN A 56 8.58 9.27 -1.08
N TYR A 57 8.17 10.40 -0.50
CA TYR A 57 9.12 11.31 0.16
C TYR A 57 9.72 10.72 1.43
N VAL A 58 8.90 10.14 2.30
CA VAL A 58 9.36 9.58 3.57
C VAL A 58 10.34 8.43 3.35
N LEU A 59 10.01 7.50 2.48
CA LEU A 59 10.86 6.35 2.18
C LEU A 59 12.14 6.77 1.46
N GLY A 60 12.05 7.75 0.57
CA GLY A 60 13.24 8.29 -0.11
C GLY A 60 14.18 8.99 0.84
N VAL A 61 13.66 9.89 1.70
CA VAL A 61 14.48 10.69 2.61
C VAL A 61 15.06 9.84 3.74
N ARG A 62 14.24 8.98 4.35
CA ARG A 62 14.66 8.21 5.55
C ARG A 62 15.40 6.93 5.25
N HIS A 63 15.10 6.28 4.13
CA HIS A 63 15.61 4.96 3.83
C HIS A 63 16.38 4.87 2.52
N GLY A 64 16.47 5.97 1.77
CA GLY A 64 17.16 5.98 0.48
C GLY A 64 16.49 5.08 -0.57
N LEU A 65 15.21 4.79 -0.42
CA LEU A 65 14.49 3.91 -1.32
C LEU A 65 13.93 4.68 -2.51
N THR A 66 14.10 4.12 -3.69
CA THR A 66 13.39 4.60 -4.88
C THR A 66 11.96 4.08 -4.82
N VAL A 67 11.00 5.00 -4.97
CA VAL A 67 9.57 4.67 -4.94
C VAL A 67 8.93 5.11 -6.24
N GLY A 68 8.44 4.15 -7.01
CA GLY A 68 7.62 4.39 -8.19
C GLY A 68 6.14 4.41 -7.82
N LEU A 69 5.39 5.36 -8.37
CA LEU A 69 3.93 5.32 -8.30
C LEU A 69 3.43 4.37 -9.38
N GLY A 70 2.62 3.40 -8.98
CA GLY A 70 2.05 2.42 -9.90
C GLY A 70 1.10 3.05 -10.89
N THR A 71 1.01 2.45 -12.06
CA THR A 71 0.03 2.80 -13.09
C THR A 71 -0.99 1.65 -13.18
N PRO A 72 -2.04 1.64 -12.34
CA PRO A 72 -2.93 0.48 -12.21
C PRO A 72 -3.58 0.06 -13.52
N SER A 73 -3.86 1.01 -14.41
CA SER A 73 -4.46 0.73 -15.72
C SER A 73 -3.59 -0.15 -16.62
N VAL A 74 -2.27 -0.10 -16.44
CA VAL A 74 -1.35 -0.97 -17.21
C VAL A 74 -1.67 -2.43 -16.92
N VAL A 75 -1.96 -2.76 -15.68
CA VAL A 75 -2.31 -4.12 -15.27
C VAL A 75 -3.78 -4.42 -15.58
N SER A 76 -4.69 -3.56 -15.08
CA SER A 76 -6.13 -3.87 -15.10
C SER A 76 -6.77 -3.70 -16.47
N LEU A 77 -6.32 -2.71 -17.25
CA LEU A 77 -6.91 -2.40 -18.56
C LEU A 77 -6.13 -3.00 -19.72
N TYR A 78 -4.80 -2.86 -19.69
CA TYR A 78 -3.95 -3.31 -20.80
C TYR A 78 -3.42 -4.73 -20.61
N GLY A 79 -3.68 -5.35 -19.46
CA GLY A 79 -3.28 -6.73 -19.20
C GLY A 79 -1.77 -6.95 -19.14
N ALA A 80 -0.99 -5.89 -18.97
CA ALA A 80 0.45 -5.97 -18.81
C ALA A 80 0.83 -6.09 -17.34
N ALA A 81 1.89 -6.80 -17.04
CA ALA A 81 2.41 -6.94 -15.69
C ALA A 81 3.89 -6.51 -15.69
N PRO A 82 4.19 -5.25 -15.32
CA PRO A 82 5.58 -4.82 -15.18
C PRO A 82 6.36 -5.73 -14.25
N ASP A 83 7.66 -5.89 -14.51
CA ASP A 83 8.52 -6.71 -13.66
C ASP A 83 8.73 -6.03 -12.30
N VAL A 84 8.18 -6.63 -11.27
CA VAL A 84 8.27 -6.16 -9.88
C VAL A 84 8.89 -7.20 -8.96
N ARG A 85 9.61 -8.16 -9.50
CA ARG A 85 10.19 -9.26 -8.70
C ARG A 85 11.11 -8.78 -7.59
N ASP A 86 11.82 -7.68 -7.81
CA ASP A 86 12.74 -7.08 -6.84
C ASP A 86 12.11 -5.93 -6.04
N ALA A 87 10.82 -5.69 -6.20
CA ALA A 87 10.11 -4.61 -5.54
C ALA A 87 9.34 -5.07 -4.31
N LEU A 88 9.13 -4.14 -3.39
CA LEU A 88 8.02 -4.19 -2.46
C LEU A 88 6.83 -3.49 -3.12
N VAL A 89 5.71 -4.19 -3.24
CA VAL A 89 4.49 -3.66 -3.87
C VAL A 89 3.47 -3.32 -2.78
N ILE A 90 3.08 -2.06 -2.72
CA ILE A 90 2.12 -1.55 -1.73
C ILE A 90 0.86 -1.08 -2.45
N GLY A 91 -0.30 -1.55 -2.00
CA GLY A 91 -1.60 -1.06 -2.46
C GLY A 91 -2.30 -0.30 -1.35
N ILE A 92 -2.79 0.90 -1.67
CA ILE A 92 -3.53 1.74 -0.73
C ILE A 92 -4.93 1.96 -1.27
N SER A 93 -5.94 1.49 -0.53
CA SER A 93 -7.34 1.68 -0.88
C SER A 93 -8.20 1.68 0.37
N GLN A 94 -8.93 2.75 0.61
CA GLN A 94 -9.81 2.88 1.77
C GLN A 94 -10.78 1.71 1.87
N SER A 95 -11.53 1.44 0.81
CA SER A 95 -12.51 0.35 0.76
C SER A 95 -11.89 -1.02 0.55
N GLY A 96 -10.68 -1.07 -0.02
CA GLY A 96 -10.06 -2.32 -0.46
C GLY A 96 -10.79 -3.00 -1.61
N GLN A 97 -11.72 -2.29 -2.26
CA GLN A 97 -12.57 -2.83 -3.32
C GLN A 97 -12.11 -2.41 -4.73
N SER A 98 -11.16 -1.50 -4.85
CA SER A 98 -10.70 -1.01 -6.14
C SER A 98 -10.11 -2.15 -6.98
N PRO A 99 -10.75 -2.56 -8.10
CA PRO A 99 -10.25 -3.65 -8.91
C PRO A 99 -8.84 -3.41 -9.46
N ASP A 100 -8.53 -2.17 -9.78
CA ASP A 100 -7.23 -1.77 -10.30
C ASP A 100 -6.11 -2.00 -9.29
N ILE A 101 -6.33 -1.61 -8.03
CA ILE A 101 -5.34 -1.76 -6.98
C ILE A 101 -5.19 -3.22 -6.59
N VAL A 102 -6.29 -3.95 -6.51
CA VAL A 102 -6.29 -5.41 -6.30
C VAL A 102 -5.47 -6.11 -7.39
N ALA A 103 -5.65 -5.72 -8.65
CA ALA A 103 -4.92 -6.29 -9.78
C ALA A 103 -3.41 -6.07 -9.67
N VAL A 104 -2.97 -4.89 -9.22
CA VAL A 104 -1.55 -4.58 -9.03
C VAL A 104 -0.93 -5.49 -7.96
N LEU A 105 -1.59 -5.64 -6.81
CA LEU A 105 -1.10 -6.53 -5.76
C LEU A 105 -1.08 -8.00 -6.21
N ALA A 106 -2.11 -8.43 -6.93
CA ALA A 106 -2.17 -9.78 -7.47
C ALA A 106 -1.02 -10.05 -8.46
N ALA A 107 -0.72 -9.10 -9.33
CA ALA A 107 0.40 -9.20 -10.27
C ALA A 107 1.76 -9.27 -9.54
N GLY A 108 1.93 -8.48 -8.50
CA GLY A 108 3.14 -8.54 -7.66
C GLY A 108 3.28 -9.89 -6.96
N ARG A 109 2.21 -10.36 -6.36
CA ARG A 109 2.18 -11.66 -5.68
C ARG A 109 2.48 -12.82 -6.64
N ALA A 110 1.91 -12.78 -7.84
CA ALA A 110 2.17 -13.81 -8.86
C ALA A 110 3.64 -13.88 -9.27
N GLN A 111 4.37 -12.77 -9.18
CA GLN A 111 5.81 -12.71 -9.44
C GLN A 111 6.67 -13.04 -8.22
N GLY A 112 6.05 -13.32 -7.08
CA GLY A 112 6.76 -13.60 -5.84
C GLY A 112 7.27 -12.36 -5.12
N ALA A 113 6.85 -11.15 -5.49
CA ALA A 113 7.18 -9.93 -4.78
C ALA A 113 6.46 -9.86 -3.43
N PRO A 114 7.08 -9.29 -2.39
CA PRO A 114 6.36 -9.00 -1.16
C PRO A 114 5.30 -7.92 -1.40
N THR A 115 4.12 -8.11 -0.86
CA THR A 115 2.99 -7.18 -1.02
C THR A 115 2.46 -6.73 0.33
N ILE A 116 2.06 -5.47 0.40
CA ILE A 116 1.39 -4.88 1.56
C ILE A 116 0.10 -4.22 1.10
N ALA A 117 -0.99 -4.50 1.80
CA ALA A 117 -2.25 -3.78 1.64
C ALA A 117 -2.48 -2.82 2.81
N ILE A 118 -2.82 -1.58 2.50
CA ILE A 118 -3.26 -0.58 3.48
C ILE A 118 -4.72 -0.28 3.17
N THR A 119 -5.61 -0.70 4.05
CA THR A 119 -7.05 -0.58 3.86
C THR A 119 -7.78 -0.50 5.20
N ASN A 120 -8.98 0.07 5.21
CA ASN A 120 -9.85 0.09 6.39
C ASN A 120 -10.63 -1.21 6.59
N ASP A 121 -10.68 -2.08 5.58
CA ASP A 121 -11.45 -3.31 5.64
C ASP A 121 -10.55 -4.55 5.52
N PRO A 122 -10.27 -5.23 6.64
CA PRO A 122 -9.43 -6.43 6.63
C PRO A 122 -10.07 -7.62 5.89
N ALA A 123 -11.37 -7.56 5.61
CA ALA A 123 -12.08 -8.60 4.86
C ALA A 123 -12.17 -8.28 3.36
N SER A 124 -11.65 -7.14 2.93
CA SER A 124 -11.70 -6.70 1.54
C SER A 124 -10.90 -7.58 0.57
N PRO A 125 -11.20 -7.54 -0.73
CA PRO A 125 -10.39 -8.23 -1.74
C PRO A 125 -8.91 -7.83 -1.71
N LEU A 126 -8.60 -6.57 -1.38
CA LEU A 126 -7.21 -6.10 -1.30
C LEU A 126 -6.43 -6.76 -0.14
N ALA A 127 -7.11 -7.03 0.97
CA ALA A 127 -6.51 -7.59 2.18
C ALA A 127 -6.29 -9.11 2.11
N ARG A 128 -6.93 -9.80 1.16
CA ARG A 128 -6.81 -11.25 0.96
C ARG A 128 -5.67 -11.60 0.03
#